data_7122f8d58e29dd7e403c1670a6940bd5
#
_entry.id   7122f8d58e29dd7e403c1670a6940bd5
#
_cell.length_a   1.000
_cell.length_b   1.000
_cell.length_c   1.000
_cell.angle_alpha   90.00
_cell.angle_beta   90.00
_cell.angle_gamma   90.00
#
_symmetry.space_group_name_H-M   'P 1'
#
loop_
_entity.id
_entity.type
_entity.pdbx_description
1 polymer ?
#
loop_
_entity_poly.entity_id
_entity_poly.type
_entity_poly.pdbx_seq_one_letter_code
_entity_poly.pdbx_strand_id
1 'polypeptide(L)'
;MEEGFVLPLKKSIDDSGTSYFRGGVTDSRGVFVEMSRHWRGSKGGSLTEGYDFSLKDAEIVPKEVLYGGIFVNHFGHFLMESTNRLWYLIENKEKNLDIVFLNAKRQKVIPQFWEFMDLLGISREKVHFISQPTRFSKVYVPGESHIINHSFN
;
A
#
# COMPACT_ATOMS: atom_id res chain seq x y z
N MET A 1 10.50 0.07 9.72
CA MET A 1 9.91 0.94 10.77
C MET A 1 9.31 0.04 11.84
N GLU A 2 9.80 0.16 13.03
CA GLU A 2 9.22 -0.53 14.20
C GLU A 2 7.89 0.15 14.54
N GLU A 3 6.85 -0.64 14.80
CA GLU A 3 5.49 -0.19 15.08
C GLU A 3 4.95 0.88 14.12
N GLY A 4 4.11 0.48 13.20
CA GLY A 4 3.49 1.40 12.25
C GLY A 4 2.04 1.05 11.99
N PHE A 5 1.30 2.04 11.53
CA PHE A 5 -0.09 1.85 11.12
C PHE A 5 -0.20 1.87 9.61
N VAL A 6 -0.95 0.93 9.06
CA VAL A 6 -1.38 0.97 7.68
C VAL A 6 -2.82 1.47 7.62
N LEU A 7 -3.04 2.55 6.89
CA LEU A 7 -4.33 3.21 6.77
C LEU A 7 -5.01 2.84 5.45
N PRO A 8 -6.24 2.32 5.47
CA PRO A 8 -6.98 2.02 4.26
C PRO A 8 -7.23 3.28 3.43
N LEU A 9 -7.50 3.09 2.13
CA LEU A 9 -7.86 4.20 1.26
C LEU A 9 -9.22 4.80 1.66
N LYS A 10 -9.21 6.10 1.91
CA LYS A 10 -10.40 6.92 2.17
C LYS A 10 -10.55 7.94 1.04
N LYS A 11 -11.73 7.98 0.42
CA LYS A 11 -12.05 9.03 -0.54
C LYS A 11 -12.23 10.35 0.20
N SER A 12 -11.61 11.39 -0.31
CA SER A 12 -11.73 12.77 0.15
C SER A 12 -12.09 13.67 -1.04
N ILE A 13 -12.61 14.83 -0.76
CA ILE A 13 -12.96 15.86 -1.75
C ILE A 13 -12.26 17.14 -1.28
N ASP A 14 -11.53 17.79 -2.17
CA ASP A 14 -10.89 19.08 -1.89
C ASP A 14 -11.89 20.26 -2.03
N ASP A 15 -11.43 21.45 -1.72
CA ASP A 15 -12.24 22.68 -1.78
C ASP A 15 -12.69 23.03 -3.21
N SER A 16 -12.06 22.47 -4.22
CA SER A 16 -12.45 22.61 -5.63
C SER A 16 -13.52 21.58 -6.08
N GLY A 17 -13.88 20.64 -5.19
CA GLY A 17 -14.78 19.53 -5.51
C GLY A 17 -14.10 18.34 -6.18
N THR A 18 -12.75 18.36 -6.30
CA THR A 18 -12.01 17.27 -6.89
C THR A 18 -11.85 16.11 -5.90
N SER A 19 -12.19 14.91 -6.35
CA SER A 19 -12.03 13.69 -5.54
C SER A 19 -10.59 13.20 -5.56
N TYR A 20 -10.06 12.88 -4.39
CA TYR A 20 -8.77 12.22 -4.23
C TYR A 20 -8.82 11.14 -3.15
N PHE A 21 -7.76 10.37 -3.02
CA PHE A 21 -7.67 9.36 -1.97
C PHE A 21 -6.64 9.76 -0.92
N ARG A 22 -6.89 9.33 0.30
CA ARG A 22 -5.93 9.37 1.40
C ARG A 22 -5.73 7.97 1.94
N GLY A 23 -4.61 7.72 2.57
CA GLY A 23 -4.22 6.43 3.12
C GLY A 23 -2.70 6.32 3.21
N GLY A 24 -2.16 5.11 3.27
CA GLY A 24 -0.72 4.87 3.33
C GLY A 24 -0.26 4.40 4.69
N VAL A 25 0.94 4.75 5.08
CA VAL A 25 1.55 4.30 6.34
C VAL A 25 1.85 5.49 7.24
N THR A 26 1.63 5.32 8.54
CA THR A 26 2.08 6.28 9.58
C THR A 26 2.98 5.58 10.59
N ASP A 27 3.82 6.34 11.27
CA ASP A 27 4.61 5.86 12.41
C ASP A 27 3.72 5.60 13.64
N SER A 28 4.32 5.14 14.74
CA SER A 28 3.62 4.86 16.00
C SER A 28 2.94 6.08 16.64
N ARG A 29 3.28 7.31 16.21
CA ARG A 29 2.68 8.56 16.65
C ARG A 29 1.60 9.08 15.71
N GLY A 30 1.35 8.37 14.59
CA GLY A 30 0.40 8.80 13.57
C GLY A 30 0.99 9.75 12.51
N VAL A 31 2.31 9.99 12.52
CA VAL A 31 2.97 10.83 11.52
C VAL A 31 3.10 10.06 10.20
N PHE A 32 2.68 10.67 9.11
CA PHE A 32 2.71 10.05 7.78
C PHE A 32 4.15 9.72 7.34
N VAL A 33 4.34 8.52 6.83
CA VAL A 33 5.61 8.04 6.29
C VAL A 33 5.67 8.37 4.81
N GLU A 34 6.44 9.36 4.45
CA GLU A 34 6.52 9.89 3.07
C GLU A 34 6.87 8.80 2.04
N MET A 35 7.72 7.84 2.38
CA MET A 35 8.06 6.70 1.52
C MET A 35 6.86 5.83 1.14
N SER A 36 5.75 5.89 1.91
CA SER A 36 4.50 5.18 1.59
C SER A 36 3.63 5.91 0.58
N ARG A 37 3.98 7.16 0.23
CA ARG A 37 3.25 7.94 -0.75
C ARG A 37 3.23 7.23 -2.10
N HIS A 38 2.07 7.21 -2.72
CA HIS A 38 1.90 6.71 -4.08
C HIS A 38 1.75 7.89 -5.05
N TRP A 39 2.70 8.00 -5.96
CA TRP A 39 2.75 9.07 -6.93
C TRP A 39 2.15 8.65 -8.27
N ARG A 40 1.44 9.54 -8.92
CA ARG A 40 0.92 9.33 -10.26
C ARG A 40 1.09 10.58 -11.12
N GLY A 41 1.97 10.48 -12.12
CA GLY A 41 2.07 11.41 -13.23
C GLY A 41 2.55 12.82 -12.97
N SER A 42 2.76 13.52 -14.07
CA SER A 42 3.35 14.88 -14.13
C SER A 42 2.47 16.00 -13.55
N LYS A 43 1.21 15.71 -13.22
CA LYS A 43 0.30 16.69 -12.60
C LYS A 43 0.14 16.49 -11.09
N GLY A 44 1.08 15.78 -10.47
CA GLY A 44 1.28 15.77 -9.02
C GLY A 44 0.18 15.13 -8.20
N GLY A 45 -0.53 14.15 -8.74
CA GLY A 45 -1.52 13.43 -7.96
C GLY A 45 -0.88 12.44 -6.99
N SER A 46 -0.81 12.78 -5.71
CA SER A 46 -0.61 11.78 -4.67
C SER A 46 -1.91 11.03 -4.43
N LEU A 47 -1.86 9.69 -4.45
CA LEU A 47 -3.00 8.86 -4.09
C LEU A 47 -3.01 8.45 -2.61
N THR A 48 -1.95 8.79 -1.86
CA THR A 48 -1.87 8.52 -0.42
C THR A 48 -1.19 9.68 0.29
N GLU A 49 -1.86 10.27 1.28
CA GLU A 49 -1.32 11.40 2.06
C GLU A 49 -1.53 11.25 3.57
N GLY A 50 -2.01 10.07 3.99
CA GLY A 50 -2.45 9.89 5.36
C GLY A 50 -3.76 10.64 5.67
N TYR A 51 -4.26 10.45 6.85
CA TYR A 51 -5.39 11.19 7.44
C TYR A 51 -5.42 10.97 8.95
N ASP A 52 -6.11 11.84 9.65
CA ASP A 52 -6.30 11.71 11.09
C ASP A 52 -7.18 10.51 11.43
N PHE A 53 -6.74 9.69 12.37
CA PHE A 53 -7.44 8.51 12.86
C PHE A 53 -7.17 8.30 14.34
N SER A 54 -8.01 7.52 14.99
CA SER A 54 -7.80 7.16 16.39
C SER A 54 -6.79 6.01 16.49
N LEU A 55 -5.64 6.28 17.10
CA LEU A 55 -4.61 5.26 17.35
C LEU A 55 -5.12 4.12 18.25
N LYS A 56 -6.07 4.43 19.15
CA LYS A 56 -6.63 3.47 20.12
C LYS A 56 -7.61 2.51 19.48
N ASP A 57 -8.28 2.94 18.40
CA ASP A 57 -9.33 2.17 17.72
C ASP A 57 -8.77 1.33 16.55
N ALA A 58 -7.46 1.42 16.30
CA ALA A 58 -6.82 0.63 15.26
C ALA A 58 -6.77 -0.86 15.65
N GLU A 59 -7.02 -1.72 14.68
CA GLU A 59 -6.78 -3.15 14.82
C GLU A 59 -5.30 -3.41 15.12
N ILE A 60 -5.00 -4.35 16.02
CA ILE A 60 -3.62 -4.73 16.36
C ILE A 60 -3.33 -6.10 15.77
N VAL A 61 -2.37 -6.15 14.86
CA VAL A 61 -1.87 -7.39 14.25
C VAL A 61 -0.37 -7.51 14.56
N PRO A 62 0.04 -8.46 15.44
CA PRO A 62 1.42 -8.59 15.89
C PRO A 62 2.28 -9.32 14.83
N LYS A 63 2.34 -8.76 13.63
CA LYS A 63 3.12 -9.28 12.51
C LYS A 63 4.05 -8.22 11.95
N GLU A 64 5.13 -8.69 11.30
CA GLU A 64 5.94 -7.88 10.40
C GLU A 64 5.36 -7.99 8.98
N VAL A 65 5.18 -6.87 8.30
CA VAL A 65 4.55 -6.82 6.98
C VAL A 65 5.30 -5.94 6.01
N LEU A 66 5.20 -6.27 4.73
CA LEU A 66 5.58 -5.39 3.63
C LEU A 66 4.37 -4.54 3.23
N TYR A 67 4.54 -3.24 3.16
CA TYR A 67 3.59 -2.35 2.53
C TYR A 67 3.70 -2.46 1.01
N GLY A 68 2.72 -3.10 0.38
CA GLY A 68 2.66 -3.32 -1.08
C GLY A 68 2.13 -2.12 -1.87
N GLY A 69 1.60 -1.10 -1.17
CA GLY A 69 1.02 0.07 -1.82
C GLY A 69 -0.47 -0.08 -2.15
N ILE A 70 -0.90 0.58 -3.21
CA ILE A 70 -2.30 0.53 -3.67
C ILE A 70 -2.52 -0.66 -4.59
N PHE A 71 -3.59 -1.41 -4.35
CA PHE A 71 -4.11 -2.37 -5.31
C PHE A 71 -5.07 -1.68 -6.27
N VAL A 72 -4.79 -1.78 -7.57
CA VAL A 72 -5.64 -1.24 -8.62
C VAL A 72 -6.21 -2.38 -9.45
N ASN A 73 -7.54 -2.52 -9.46
CA ASN A 73 -8.24 -3.58 -10.17
C ASN A 73 -8.36 -3.29 -11.69
N HIS A 74 -7.23 -3.10 -12.34
CA HIS A 74 -7.12 -2.94 -13.79
C HIS A 74 -5.76 -3.47 -14.21
N PHE A 75 -5.71 -4.40 -15.17
CA PHE A 75 -4.49 -5.18 -15.47
C PHE A 75 -3.25 -4.31 -15.70
N GLY A 76 -3.32 -3.30 -16.57
CA GLY A 76 -2.19 -2.40 -16.82
C GLY A 76 -1.75 -1.61 -15.59
N HIS A 77 -2.70 -1.06 -14.84
CA HIS A 77 -2.40 -0.35 -13.59
C HIS A 77 -1.90 -1.29 -12.49
N PHE A 78 -2.44 -2.51 -12.43
CA PHE A 78 -1.91 -3.52 -11.51
C PHE A 78 -0.41 -3.74 -11.77
N LEU A 79 -0.01 -4.00 -13.02
CA LEU A 79 1.40 -4.23 -13.36
C LEU A 79 2.29 -3.02 -13.09
N MET A 80 1.76 -1.81 -13.29
CA MET A 80 2.56 -0.59 -13.19
C MET A 80 2.54 0.04 -11.79
N GLU A 81 1.52 -0.18 -10.99
CA GLU A 81 1.35 0.49 -9.71
C GLU A 81 1.33 -0.47 -8.52
N SER A 82 0.62 -1.61 -8.62
CA SER A 82 0.51 -2.52 -7.47
C SER A 82 1.74 -3.42 -7.28
N THR A 83 2.62 -3.53 -8.28
CA THR A 83 3.83 -4.37 -8.17
C THR A 83 5.10 -3.59 -7.88
N ASN A 84 5.06 -2.25 -7.94
CA ASN A 84 6.24 -1.38 -7.92
C ASN A 84 7.01 -1.37 -6.58
N ARG A 85 6.49 -2.02 -5.53
CA ARG A 85 7.16 -2.20 -4.23
C ARG A 85 7.54 -3.65 -3.94
N LEU A 86 7.14 -4.59 -4.80
CA LEU A 86 7.38 -6.02 -4.57
C LEU A 86 8.83 -6.44 -4.81
N TRP A 87 9.65 -5.59 -5.42
CA TRP A 87 11.10 -5.81 -5.57
C TRP A 87 11.77 -6.11 -4.23
N TYR A 88 11.29 -5.51 -3.14
CA TYR A 88 11.82 -5.73 -1.80
C TYR A 88 11.70 -7.19 -1.35
N LEU A 89 10.62 -7.89 -1.70
CA LEU A 89 10.45 -9.31 -1.37
C LEU A 89 11.44 -10.18 -2.15
N ILE A 90 11.74 -9.81 -3.39
CA ILE A 90 12.69 -10.56 -4.23
C ILE A 90 14.09 -10.49 -3.64
N GLU A 91 14.46 -9.32 -3.12
CA GLU A 91 15.77 -9.08 -2.50
C GLU A 91 15.86 -9.58 -1.05
N ASN A 92 14.74 -9.80 -0.38
CA ASN A 92 14.67 -10.17 1.05
C ASN A 92 13.78 -11.41 1.28
N LYS A 93 13.91 -12.42 0.44
CA LYS A 93 13.08 -13.64 0.48
C LYS A 93 13.13 -14.37 1.84
N GLU A 94 14.26 -14.29 2.51
CA GLU A 94 14.50 -14.91 3.81
C GLU A 94 13.58 -14.35 4.92
N LYS A 95 13.08 -13.12 4.79
CA LYS A 95 12.18 -12.50 5.77
C LYS A 95 10.79 -13.11 5.78
N ASN A 96 10.38 -13.74 4.69
CA ASN A 96 9.10 -14.44 4.57
C ASN A 96 7.88 -13.59 5.01
N LEU A 97 7.86 -12.31 4.61
CA LEU A 97 6.88 -11.31 5.05
C LEU A 97 5.47 -11.56 4.49
N ASP A 98 4.46 -11.20 5.27
CA ASP A 98 3.12 -10.96 4.74
C ASP A 98 3.09 -9.61 4.01
N ILE A 99 2.21 -9.45 3.03
CA ILE A 99 2.08 -8.23 2.22
C ILE A 99 0.73 -7.59 2.51
N VAL A 100 0.72 -6.28 2.71
CA VAL A 100 -0.51 -5.52 2.90
C VAL A 100 -0.72 -4.52 1.76
N PHE A 101 -1.89 -4.56 1.14
CA PHE A 101 -2.30 -3.64 0.09
C PHE A 101 -3.48 -2.78 0.54
N LEU A 102 -3.53 -1.57 -0.01
CA LEU A 102 -4.69 -0.68 0.10
C LEU A 102 -5.61 -0.91 -1.10
N ASN A 103 -6.87 -1.29 -0.84
CA ASN A 103 -7.87 -1.49 -1.89
C ASN A 103 -8.91 -0.36 -1.87
N ALA A 104 -8.93 0.46 -2.92
CA ALA A 104 -9.73 1.69 -2.98
C ALA A 104 -11.24 1.49 -2.86
N LYS A 105 -11.79 0.34 -3.21
CA LYS A 105 -13.24 0.14 -3.33
C LYS A 105 -13.71 -1.23 -2.85
N ARG A 106 -12.92 -1.96 -2.07
CA ARG A 106 -13.18 -3.39 -1.79
C ARG A 106 -13.46 -4.16 -3.09
N GLN A 107 -12.74 -3.81 -4.16
CA GLN A 107 -12.93 -4.41 -5.46
C GLN A 107 -12.54 -5.87 -5.41
N LYS A 108 -13.24 -6.68 -6.17
CA LYS A 108 -12.85 -8.08 -6.37
C LYS A 108 -11.47 -8.10 -7.02
N VAL A 109 -10.57 -8.87 -6.44
CA VAL A 109 -9.21 -9.02 -6.98
C VAL A 109 -9.27 -9.78 -8.30
N ILE A 110 -8.63 -9.21 -9.34
CA ILE A 110 -8.58 -9.85 -10.67
C ILE A 110 -7.76 -11.15 -10.62
N PRO A 111 -8.12 -12.17 -11.40
CA PRO A 111 -7.38 -13.44 -11.43
C PRO A 111 -5.89 -13.27 -11.71
N GLN A 112 -5.52 -12.38 -12.62
CA GLN A 112 -4.14 -12.10 -13.02
C GLN A 112 -3.26 -11.63 -11.86
N PHE A 113 -3.83 -10.98 -10.84
CA PHE A 113 -3.12 -10.64 -9.63
C PHE A 113 -2.64 -11.90 -8.90
N TRP A 114 -3.53 -12.88 -8.75
CA TRP A 114 -3.19 -14.13 -8.07
C TRP A 114 -2.19 -14.96 -8.87
N GLU A 115 -2.36 -15.04 -10.18
CA GLU A 115 -1.39 -15.70 -11.07
C GLU A 115 0.00 -15.06 -10.93
N PHE A 116 0.07 -13.73 -10.84
CA PHE A 116 1.32 -13.02 -10.64
C PHE A 116 1.94 -13.29 -9.25
N MET A 117 1.14 -13.33 -8.19
CA MET A 117 1.63 -13.69 -6.85
C MET A 117 2.16 -15.14 -6.82
N ASP A 118 1.45 -16.06 -7.47
CA ASP A 118 1.87 -17.46 -7.59
C ASP A 118 3.21 -17.58 -8.35
N LEU A 119 3.42 -16.80 -9.42
CA LEU A 119 4.71 -16.73 -10.14
C LEU A 119 5.85 -16.21 -9.27
N LEU A 120 5.59 -15.31 -8.33
CA LEU A 120 6.56 -14.82 -7.35
C LEU A 120 6.77 -15.79 -6.17
N GLY A 121 6.03 -16.89 -6.13
CA GLY A 121 6.05 -17.82 -4.99
C GLY A 121 5.38 -17.28 -3.72
N ILE A 122 4.45 -16.34 -3.87
CA ILE A 122 3.74 -15.70 -2.75
C ILE A 122 2.38 -16.34 -2.61
N SER A 123 2.15 -17.07 -1.50
CA SER A 123 0.86 -17.70 -1.23
C SER A 123 -0.22 -16.65 -0.91
N ARG A 124 -1.46 -16.95 -1.26
CA ARG A 124 -2.61 -16.04 -1.10
C ARG A 124 -2.88 -15.66 0.35
N GLU A 125 -2.60 -16.56 1.29
CA GLU A 125 -2.73 -16.32 2.74
C GLU A 125 -1.79 -15.25 3.29
N LYS A 126 -0.73 -14.92 2.54
CA LYS A 126 0.20 -13.85 2.89
C LYS A 126 -0.18 -12.49 2.34
N VAL A 127 -1.23 -12.42 1.52
CA VAL A 127 -1.67 -11.17 0.91
C VAL A 127 -2.91 -10.67 1.60
N HIS A 128 -2.83 -9.49 2.19
CA HIS A 128 -3.91 -8.87 2.96
C HIS A 128 -4.32 -7.54 2.34
N PHE A 129 -5.62 -7.26 2.38
CA PHE A 129 -6.19 -5.99 1.97
C PHE A 129 -6.73 -5.26 3.20
N ILE A 130 -6.18 -4.08 3.49
CA ILE A 130 -6.52 -3.32 4.69
C ILE A 130 -7.86 -2.61 4.51
N SER A 131 -8.79 -2.82 5.42
CA SER A 131 -10.13 -2.21 5.42
C SER A 131 -10.39 -1.23 6.56
N GLN A 132 -9.53 -1.22 7.58
CA GLN A 132 -9.54 -0.30 8.72
C GLN A 132 -8.09 0.02 9.13
N PRO A 133 -7.85 1.09 9.87
CA PRO A 133 -6.53 1.38 10.42
C PRO A 133 -5.99 0.19 11.20
N THR A 134 -4.83 -0.32 10.81
CA THR A 134 -4.25 -1.53 11.40
C THR A 134 -2.82 -1.26 11.83
N ARG A 135 -2.52 -1.54 13.10
CA ARG A 135 -1.17 -1.46 13.68
C ARG A 135 -0.46 -2.78 13.53
N PHE A 136 0.75 -2.73 12.99
CA PHE A 136 1.66 -3.87 12.88
C PHE A 136 2.88 -3.70 13.78
N SER A 137 3.49 -4.81 14.20
CA SER A 137 4.73 -4.77 14.99
C SER A 137 5.89 -4.18 14.19
N LYS A 138 5.90 -4.38 12.87
CA LYS A 138 6.87 -3.77 11.96
C LYS A 138 6.29 -3.63 10.57
N VAL A 139 6.51 -2.47 9.95
CA VAL A 139 6.14 -2.22 8.55
C VAL A 139 7.38 -1.90 7.74
N TYR A 140 7.65 -2.71 6.72
CA TYR A 140 8.65 -2.42 5.70
C TYR A 140 8.01 -1.57 4.62
N VAL A 141 8.55 -0.40 4.37
CA VAL A 141 8.00 0.58 3.41
C VAL A 141 9.06 0.87 2.35
N PRO A 142 9.23 0.01 1.32
CA PRO A 142 10.13 0.30 0.22
C PRO A 142 9.62 1.44 -0.64
N GLY A 143 10.53 2.15 -1.30
CA GLY A 143 10.19 3.12 -2.31
C GLY A 143 9.54 2.46 -3.54
N GLU A 144 8.88 3.26 -4.35
CA GLU A 144 8.38 2.82 -5.65
C GLU A 144 9.55 2.63 -6.62
N SER A 145 9.58 1.51 -7.35
CA SER A 145 10.61 1.26 -8.37
C SER A 145 10.43 2.13 -9.60
N HIS A 146 9.22 2.61 -9.83
CA HIS A 146 8.88 3.54 -10.93
C HIS A 146 7.60 4.32 -10.60
N ILE A 147 7.41 5.44 -11.29
CA ILE A 147 6.22 6.29 -11.18
C ILE A 147 5.63 6.43 -12.58
N ILE A 148 4.35 6.11 -12.75
CA ILE A 148 3.66 6.21 -14.04
C ILE A 148 3.74 7.65 -14.58
N ASN A 149 4.16 7.78 -15.84
CA ASN A 149 4.34 9.05 -16.56
C ASN A 149 5.39 10.00 -15.94
N HIS A 150 6.33 9.50 -15.16
CA HIS A 150 7.38 10.35 -14.58
C HIS A 150 8.78 9.75 -14.73
N SER A 151 9.09 8.62 -14.10
CA SER A 151 10.47 8.09 -14.08
C SER A 151 10.52 6.60 -13.75
N PHE A 152 11.63 5.98 -14.16
CA PHE A 152 12.10 4.69 -13.64
C PHE A 152 13.33 4.96 -12.75
N ASN A 153 13.40 4.30 -11.62
CA ASN A 153 14.52 4.29 -10.68
C ASN A 153 15.26 2.97 -10.75
#